data_ed396bd0e523fdf8acc49cfe3652092e
#
_entry.id   ed396bd0e523fdf8acc49cfe3652092e
#
_cell.length_a   1.000
_cell.length_b   1.000
_cell.length_c   1.000
_cell.angle_alpha   90.00
_cell.angle_beta   90.00
_cell.angle_gamma   90.00
#
_symmetry.space_group_name_H-M   'P 1'
#
loop_
_entity.id
_entity.type
_entity.pdbx_description
1 polymer ?
#
loop_
_entity_poly.entity_id
_entity_poly.type
_entity_poly.pdbx_seq_one_letter_code
_entity_poly.pdbx_strand_id
1 'polypeptide(L)'
;MGAIDADAHVIETMQTWSYLEGDERRFIPQLMTQSFGAELRSNEGLAVPDFWVIEGRAHGKDRNVGTDTSRESREMLSVEARLRHMDELGIEVQVLYPTLFLRPIVQDAERERALCKSYNRWMGDLWRRGKGRLRWVAKPPLRLLEKTPDAVRGELEWAKSNGACGIFMRGLECERALG
;
A
#
# COMPACT_ATOMS: atom_id res chain seq x y z
N MET A 1 -17.25 -11.85 20.58
CA MET A 1 -15.83 -11.85 20.19
C MET A 1 -15.83 -11.87 18.66
N GLY A 2 -15.41 -10.77 18.02
CA GLY A 2 -15.40 -10.66 16.56
C GLY A 2 -14.20 -11.37 15.95
N ALA A 3 -14.24 -11.58 14.64
CA ALA A 3 -13.13 -12.16 13.89
C ALA A 3 -11.99 -11.14 13.74
N ILE A 4 -10.74 -11.64 13.64
CA ILE A 4 -9.58 -10.85 13.23
C ILE A 4 -9.23 -11.27 11.81
N ASP A 5 -9.27 -10.32 10.89
CA ASP A 5 -8.78 -10.50 9.52
C ASP A 5 -7.29 -10.10 9.49
N ALA A 6 -6.43 -11.11 9.40
CA ALA A 6 -4.97 -10.94 9.46
C ALA A 6 -4.32 -10.78 8.08
N ASP A 7 -5.10 -10.70 7.00
CA ASP A 7 -4.61 -10.61 5.62
C ASP A 7 -5.44 -9.62 4.78
N ALA A 8 -5.84 -8.52 5.40
CA ALA A 8 -6.59 -7.48 4.71
C ALA A 8 -5.67 -6.59 3.87
N HIS A 9 -6.07 -6.29 2.63
CA HIS A 9 -5.30 -5.43 1.76
C HIS A 9 -5.90 -4.03 1.62
N VAL A 10 -5.02 -3.07 1.35
CA VAL A 10 -5.37 -1.72 0.87
C VAL A 10 -4.83 -1.54 -0.54
N ILE A 11 -5.54 -0.78 -1.37
CA ILE A 11 -5.07 -0.38 -2.69
C ILE A 11 -4.51 1.03 -2.57
N GLU A 12 -3.24 1.20 -2.94
CA GLU A 12 -2.57 2.49 -2.95
C GLU A 12 -3.24 3.44 -3.96
N THR A 13 -3.36 4.71 -3.57
CA THR A 13 -3.97 5.78 -4.36
C THR A 13 -3.05 7.00 -4.43
N MET A 14 -3.46 8.05 -5.15
CA MET A 14 -2.73 9.32 -5.13
C MET A 14 -2.60 9.89 -3.71
N GLN A 15 -3.56 9.58 -2.81
CA GLN A 15 -3.47 9.98 -1.42
C GLN A 15 -2.28 9.31 -0.70
N THR A 16 -1.95 8.06 -1.05
CA THR A 16 -0.76 7.37 -0.51
C THR A 16 0.51 8.16 -0.79
N TRP A 17 0.60 8.83 -1.93
CA TRP A 17 1.78 9.58 -2.38
C TRP A 17 1.78 11.05 -1.96
N SER A 18 0.73 11.53 -1.32
CA SER A 18 0.63 12.92 -0.84
C SER A 18 1.60 13.25 0.30
N TYR A 19 2.21 12.24 0.92
CA TYR A 19 3.21 12.39 1.97
C TYR A 19 4.65 12.53 1.44
N LEU A 20 4.83 12.54 0.11
CA LEU A 20 6.11 12.87 -0.50
C LEU A 20 6.35 14.39 -0.44
N GLU A 21 7.45 14.82 0.15
CA GLU A 21 7.76 16.22 0.42
C GLU A 21 9.02 16.69 -0.32
N GLY A 22 9.10 17.99 -0.60
CA GLY A 22 10.27 18.61 -1.23
C GLY A 22 10.67 17.87 -2.50
N ASP A 23 11.95 17.51 -2.58
CA ASP A 23 12.55 16.80 -3.73
C ASP A 23 12.02 15.37 -3.90
N GLU A 24 11.42 14.77 -2.88
CA GLU A 24 10.83 13.44 -2.97
C GLU A 24 9.64 13.41 -3.93
N ARG A 25 8.99 14.55 -4.18
CA ARG A 25 7.85 14.67 -5.12
C ARG A 25 8.18 14.23 -6.54
N ARG A 26 9.45 14.27 -6.95
CA ARG A 26 9.90 13.73 -8.24
C ARG A 26 9.69 12.22 -8.38
N PHE A 27 9.47 11.53 -7.28
CA PHE A 27 9.25 10.08 -7.23
C PHE A 27 7.78 9.69 -7.20
N ILE A 28 6.83 10.65 -7.26
CA ILE A 28 5.40 10.35 -7.31
C ILE A 28 5.11 9.39 -8.46
N PRO A 29 4.53 8.20 -8.20
CA PRO A 29 4.08 7.30 -9.24
C PRO A 29 3.04 7.96 -10.15
N GLN A 30 3.14 7.74 -11.45
CA GLN A 30 2.15 8.24 -12.40
C GLN A 30 1.00 7.25 -12.51
N LEU A 31 -0.22 7.71 -12.26
CA LEU A 31 -1.41 6.88 -12.50
C LEU A 31 -1.79 6.98 -13.98
N MET A 32 -1.90 5.85 -14.63
CA MET A 32 -2.38 5.74 -16.00
C MET A 32 -3.60 4.84 -16.06
N THR A 33 -4.63 5.32 -16.73
CA THR A 33 -5.81 4.54 -17.07
C THR A 33 -5.69 4.12 -18.53
N GLN A 34 -5.73 2.84 -18.81
CA GLN A 34 -5.70 2.36 -20.18
C GLN A 34 -7.08 2.52 -20.81
N SER A 35 -7.31 3.61 -21.54
CA SER A 35 -8.47 3.74 -22.40
C SER A 35 -8.18 3.04 -23.73
N PHE A 36 -8.59 1.77 -23.85
CA PHE A 36 -8.75 1.17 -25.18
C PHE A 36 -9.93 1.86 -25.87
N GLY A 37 -9.83 2.12 -27.16
CA GLY A 37 -10.94 2.66 -27.95
C GLY A 37 -12.23 1.83 -27.74
N ALA A 38 -13.39 2.42 -28.03
CA ALA A 38 -14.71 1.88 -27.71
C ALA A 38 -14.95 0.43 -28.17
N GLU A 39 -14.13 -0.09 -29.07
CA GLU A 39 -14.18 -1.44 -29.62
C GLU A 39 -13.62 -2.55 -28.70
N LEU A 40 -12.87 -2.17 -27.66
CA LEU A 40 -12.27 -3.12 -26.70
C LEU A 40 -12.92 -3.06 -25.32
N ARG A 41 -14.13 -2.52 -25.23
CA ARG A 41 -14.98 -2.79 -24.06
C ARG A 41 -15.30 -4.27 -24.10
N SER A 42 -14.64 -5.03 -23.25
CA SER A 42 -15.04 -6.43 -23.08
C SER A 42 -16.53 -6.46 -22.79
N ASN A 43 -17.25 -7.37 -23.43
CA ASN A 43 -18.68 -7.56 -23.25
C ASN A 43 -19.11 -7.93 -21.80
N GLU A 44 -18.17 -7.92 -20.86
CA GLU A 44 -18.33 -8.32 -19.46
C GLU A 44 -18.30 -7.15 -18.47
N GLY A 45 -18.31 -5.89 -18.93
CA GLY A 45 -18.36 -4.74 -18.02
C GLY A 45 -17.14 -4.57 -17.09
N LEU A 46 -16.02 -5.22 -17.41
CA LEU A 46 -14.77 -5.09 -16.65
C LEU A 46 -14.26 -3.66 -16.73
N ALA A 47 -14.04 -3.07 -15.55
CA ALA A 47 -13.44 -1.75 -15.45
C ALA A 47 -12.07 -1.74 -16.15
N VAL A 48 -11.79 -0.66 -16.89
CA VAL A 48 -10.49 -0.45 -17.51
C VAL A 48 -9.43 -0.43 -16.41
N PRO A 49 -8.38 -1.28 -16.48
CA PRO A 49 -7.42 -1.38 -15.40
C PRO A 49 -6.55 -0.14 -15.30
N ASP A 50 -6.42 0.36 -14.09
CA ASP A 50 -5.46 1.40 -13.74
C ASP A 50 -4.07 0.82 -13.51
N PHE A 51 -3.03 1.58 -13.89
CA PHE A 51 -1.64 1.20 -13.74
C PHE A 51 -0.85 2.33 -13.07
N TRP A 52 0.06 1.95 -12.19
CA TRP A 52 1.12 2.83 -11.72
C TRP A 52 2.33 2.71 -12.65
N VAL A 53 2.84 3.83 -13.15
CA VAL A 53 4.13 3.86 -13.84
C VAL A 53 5.20 4.31 -12.86
N ILE A 54 6.17 3.41 -12.60
CA ILE A 54 7.29 3.61 -11.68
C ILE A 54 8.56 3.14 -12.41
N GLU A 55 9.57 4.00 -12.49
CA GLU A 55 10.82 3.71 -13.22
C GLU A 55 10.58 3.21 -14.66
N GLY A 56 9.60 3.79 -15.35
CA GLY A 56 9.26 3.41 -16.72
C GLY A 56 8.57 2.06 -16.87
N ARG A 57 8.18 1.41 -15.76
CA ARG A 57 7.49 0.12 -15.75
C ARG A 57 6.05 0.28 -15.28
N ALA A 58 5.12 -0.43 -15.92
CA ALA A 58 3.71 -0.44 -15.54
C ALA A 58 3.45 -1.52 -14.49
N HIS A 59 2.78 -1.13 -13.41
CA HIS A 59 2.36 -2.00 -12.31
C HIS A 59 0.85 -1.88 -12.13
N GLY A 60 0.11 -2.99 -12.24
CA GLY A 60 -1.35 -2.99 -12.05
C GLY A 60 -1.74 -2.50 -10.66
N LYS A 61 -2.71 -1.58 -10.60
CA LYS A 61 -3.18 -0.98 -9.36
C LYS A 61 -4.01 -1.95 -8.52
N ASP A 62 -4.93 -2.66 -9.15
CA ASP A 62 -6.01 -3.40 -8.47
C ASP A 62 -5.81 -4.93 -8.43
N ARG A 63 -4.60 -5.40 -8.62
CA ARG A 63 -4.36 -6.85 -8.62
C ARG A 63 -4.49 -7.43 -7.22
N ASN A 64 -5.17 -8.57 -7.12
CA ASN A 64 -5.32 -9.38 -5.90
C ASN A 64 -6.29 -8.81 -4.83
N VAL A 65 -7.16 -7.87 -5.18
CA VAL A 65 -8.23 -7.43 -4.28
C VAL A 65 -9.57 -7.85 -4.88
N GLY A 66 -10.40 -8.53 -4.08
CA GLY A 66 -11.73 -8.98 -4.49
C GLY A 66 -12.62 -7.82 -4.93
N THR A 67 -13.51 -8.07 -5.90
CA THR A 67 -14.45 -7.07 -6.43
C THR A 67 -15.61 -6.78 -5.48
N ASP A 68 -15.85 -7.64 -4.50
CA ASP A 68 -16.97 -7.55 -3.56
C ASP A 68 -16.80 -6.42 -2.53
N THR A 69 -15.56 -5.95 -2.33
CA THR A 69 -15.28 -4.80 -1.48
C THR A 69 -15.45 -3.51 -2.29
N SER A 70 -16.25 -2.57 -1.80
CA SER A 70 -16.44 -1.28 -2.46
C SER A 70 -15.10 -0.54 -2.67
N ARG A 71 -14.99 0.20 -3.77
CA ARG A 71 -13.80 1.00 -4.07
C ARG A 71 -13.45 1.95 -2.92
N GLU A 72 -14.47 2.58 -2.33
CA GLU A 72 -14.32 3.52 -1.22
C GLU A 72 -13.63 2.86 0.00
N SER A 73 -14.00 1.61 0.29
CA SER A 73 -13.43 0.82 1.38
C SER A 73 -12.01 0.32 1.05
N ARG A 74 -11.81 -0.33 -0.12
CA ARG A 74 -10.53 -0.96 -0.47
C ARG A 74 -9.41 0.04 -0.77
N GLU A 75 -9.74 1.22 -1.33
CA GLU A 75 -8.81 2.32 -1.59
C GLU A 75 -8.66 3.26 -0.37
N MET A 76 -9.34 2.96 0.73
CA MET A 76 -9.33 3.78 1.96
C MET A 76 -9.68 5.25 1.71
N LEU A 77 -10.57 5.51 0.76
CA LEU A 77 -11.08 6.86 0.50
C LEU A 77 -11.93 7.34 1.67
N SER A 78 -12.56 6.41 2.40
CA SER A 78 -13.23 6.65 3.67
C SER A 78 -12.92 5.54 4.66
N VAL A 79 -12.29 5.91 5.77
CA VAL A 79 -12.06 4.99 6.91
C VAL A 79 -13.40 4.50 7.47
N GLU A 80 -14.40 5.37 7.53
CA GLU A 80 -15.74 5.05 8.01
C GLU A 80 -16.43 4.00 7.13
N ALA A 81 -16.26 4.07 5.80
CA ALA A 81 -16.77 3.05 4.89
C ALA A 81 -16.10 1.69 5.14
N ARG A 82 -14.78 1.69 5.38
CA ARG A 82 -14.05 0.46 5.73
C ARG A 82 -14.54 -0.12 7.03
N LEU A 83 -14.74 0.68 8.07
CA LEU A 83 -15.21 0.23 9.37
C LEU A 83 -16.65 -0.32 9.29
N ARG A 84 -17.55 0.31 8.53
CA ARG A 84 -18.90 -0.24 8.30
C ARG A 84 -18.85 -1.60 7.59
N HIS A 85 -18.03 -1.73 6.56
CA HIS A 85 -17.86 -3.01 5.86
C HIS A 85 -17.30 -4.10 6.79
N MET A 86 -16.39 -3.76 7.71
CA MET A 86 -15.96 -4.69 8.75
C MET A 86 -17.10 -5.12 9.68
N ASP A 87 -18.01 -4.17 10.05
CA ASP A 87 -19.19 -4.48 10.87
C ASP A 87 -20.12 -5.45 10.14
N GLU A 88 -20.38 -5.24 8.85
CA GLU A 88 -21.19 -6.12 8.00
C GLU A 88 -20.62 -7.54 7.92
N LEU A 89 -19.30 -7.69 7.93
CA LEU A 89 -18.61 -8.97 7.88
C LEU A 89 -18.35 -9.59 9.27
N GLY A 90 -18.69 -8.91 10.36
CA GLY A 90 -18.40 -9.35 11.73
C GLY A 90 -16.91 -9.34 12.10
N ILE A 91 -16.12 -8.51 11.41
CA ILE A 91 -14.67 -8.38 11.64
C ILE A 91 -14.43 -7.31 12.70
N GLU A 92 -13.77 -7.67 13.79
CA GLU A 92 -13.43 -6.73 14.88
C GLU A 92 -12.17 -5.92 14.56
N VAL A 93 -11.12 -6.59 14.05
CA VAL A 93 -9.83 -5.97 13.73
C VAL A 93 -9.34 -6.45 12.37
N GLN A 94 -8.76 -5.55 11.60
CA GLN A 94 -8.03 -5.87 10.36
C GLN A 94 -6.55 -5.51 10.48
N VAL A 95 -5.69 -6.40 9.97
CA VAL A 95 -4.26 -6.11 9.72
C VAL A 95 -4.10 -5.80 8.24
N LEU A 96 -3.74 -4.55 7.93
CA LEU A 96 -3.70 -4.02 6.57
C LEU A 96 -2.32 -4.21 5.95
N TYR A 97 -2.30 -4.79 4.75
CA TYR A 97 -1.11 -5.01 3.93
C TYR A 97 -1.14 -4.14 2.66
N PRO A 98 0.03 -3.79 2.11
CA PRO A 98 0.09 -3.11 0.82
C PRO A 98 -0.30 -4.06 -0.31
N THR A 99 -0.85 -3.51 -1.41
CA THR A 99 -1.08 -4.27 -2.64
C THR A 99 0.03 -4.04 -3.66
N LEU A 100 0.43 -2.81 -3.87
CA LEU A 100 1.47 -2.46 -4.84
C LEU A 100 2.84 -3.06 -4.48
N PHE A 101 3.21 -3.02 -3.19
CA PHE A 101 4.49 -3.52 -2.69
C PHE A 101 4.59 -5.04 -2.57
N LEU A 102 3.54 -5.80 -2.91
CA LEU A 102 3.63 -7.27 -3.05
C LEU A 102 4.67 -7.69 -4.09
N ARG A 103 5.07 -6.77 -4.96
CA ARG A 103 6.08 -6.99 -6.01
C ARG A 103 7.25 -6.03 -5.84
N PRO A 104 8.43 -6.37 -6.40
CA PRO A 104 9.51 -5.41 -6.54
C PRO A 104 9.09 -4.34 -7.56
N ILE A 105 8.86 -3.12 -7.10
CA ILE A 105 8.40 -2.00 -7.95
C ILE A 105 9.48 -0.96 -8.20
N VAL A 106 10.58 -1.00 -7.45
CA VAL A 106 11.64 0.02 -7.45
C VAL A 106 13.01 -0.62 -7.44
N GLN A 107 13.94 -0.07 -8.24
CA GLN A 107 15.37 -0.41 -8.26
C GLN A 107 16.22 0.67 -7.58
N ASP A 108 15.83 1.93 -7.68
CA ASP A 108 16.51 3.05 -7.08
C ASP A 108 16.26 3.14 -5.56
N ALA A 109 17.32 3.18 -4.75
CA ALA A 109 17.23 3.13 -3.30
C ALA A 109 16.60 4.39 -2.68
N GLU A 110 16.84 5.57 -3.24
CA GLU A 110 16.25 6.82 -2.74
C GLU A 110 14.76 6.87 -3.06
N ARG A 111 14.37 6.40 -4.24
CA ARG A 111 12.96 6.26 -4.59
C ARG A 111 12.27 5.24 -3.69
N GLU A 112 12.89 4.08 -3.42
CA GLU A 112 12.32 3.09 -2.48
C GLU A 112 12.10 3.75 -1.11
N ARG A 113 13.11 4.46 -0.59
CA ARG A 113 13.00 5.16 0.68
C ARG A 113 11.81 6.12 0.70
N ALA A 114 11.68 6.94 -0.33
CA ALA A 114 10.61 7.93 -0.42
C ALA A 114 9.23 7.26 -0.49
N LEU A 115 9.05 6.24 -1.32
CA LEU A 115 7.77 5.56 -1.47
C LEU A 115 7.40 4.74 -0.23
N CYS A 116 8.35 4.06 0.41
CA CYS A 116 8.12 3.36 1.68
C CYS A 116 7.72 4.33 2.79
N LYS A 117 8.43 5.44 2.93
CA LYS A 117 8.09 6.53 3.87
C LYS A 117 6.67 7.02 3.63
N SER A 118 6.32 7.33 2.38
CA SER A 118 4.99 7.85 2.05
C SER A 118 3.88 6.85 2.39
N TYR A 119 4.05 5.57 2.02
CA TYR A 119 3.12 4.51 2.41
C TYR A 119 2.98 4.41 3.93
N ASN A 120 4.08 4.36 4.68
CA ASN A 120 4.03 4.23 6.14
C ASN A 120 3.32 5.43 6.79
N ARG A 121 3.55 6.66 6.31
CA ARG A 121 2.86 7.87 6.81
C ARG A 121 1.36 7.79 6.56
N TRP A 122 0.95 7.38 5.37
CA TRP A 122 -0.44 7.14 5.02
C TRP A 122 -1.08 6.10 5.95
N MET A 123 -0.42 4.96 6.18
CA MET A 123 -0.93 3.91 7.06
C MET A 123 -1.03 4.36 8.52
N GLY A 124 -0.07 5.14 9.01
CA GLY A 124 -0.13 5.74 10.33
C GLY A 124 -1.34 6.68 10.49
N ASP A 125 -1.71 7.43 9.45
CA ASP A 125 -2.92 8.26 9.45
C ASP A 125 -4.20 7.42 9.49
N LEU A 126 -4.28 6.37 8.69
CA LEU A 126 -5.40 5.45 8.69
C LEU A 126 -5.59 4.78 10.05
N TRP A 127 -4.48 4.35 10.67
CA TRP A 127 -4.49 3.78 12.00
C TRP A 127 -5.07 4.75 13.05
N ARG A 128 -4.64 6.02 13.05
CA ARG A 128 -5.15 7.03 13.99
C ARG A 128 -6.67 7.21 13.87
N ARG A 129 -7.20 7.16 12.64
CA ARG A 129 -8.63 7.28 12.35
C ARG A 129 -9.41 5.97 12.54
N GLY A 130 -8.70 4.84 12.58
CA GLY A 130 -9.26 3.49 12.59
C GLY A 130 -9.88 3.04 13.92
N LYS A 131 -9.97 3.90 14.94
CA LYS A 131 -10.60 3.63 16.23
C LYS A 131 -10.11 2.35 16.92
N GLY A 132 -8.82 2.01 16.75
CA GLY A 132 -8.19 0.80 17.31
C GLY A 132 -8.46 -0.49 16.51
N ARG A 133 -9.31 -0.44 15.47
CA ARG A 133 -9.73 -1.61 14.67
C ARG A 133 -8.85 -1.85 13.43
N LEU A 134 -8.11 -0.83 12.96
CA LEU A 134 -7.17 -0.97 11.87
C LEU A 134 -5.76 -1.09 12.44
N ARG A 135 -5.07 -2.16 12.08
CA ARG A 135 -3.64 -2.39 12.32
C ARG A 135 -2.95 -2.44 10.96
N TRP A 136 -1.66 -2.30 10.92
CA TRP A 136 -0.94 -2.29 9.64
C TRP A 136 0.48 -2.80 9.77
N VAL A 137 1.05 -3.21 8.65
CA VAL A 137 2.43 -3.65 8.55
C VAL A 137 3.30 -2.60 7.87
N ALA A 138 4.45 -2.30 8.46
CA ALA A 138 5.39 -1.33 7.93
C ALA A 138 6.15 -1.88 6.71
N LYS A 139 6.37 -1.06 5.70
CA LYS A 139 7.27 -1.37 4.58
C LYS A 139 8.61 -0.67 4.78
N PRO A 140 9.69 -1.39 5.14
CA PRO A 140 11.02 -0.81 5.27
C PRO A 140 11.68 -0.59 3.92
N PRO A 141 12.53 0.45 3.76
CA PRO A 141 13.34 0.68 2.57
C PRO A 141 14.60 -0.18 2.59
N LEU A 142 14.46 -1.46 2.23
CA LEU A 142 15.52 -2.47 2.42
C LEU A 142 16.75 -2.29 1.54
N ARG A 143 16.65 -1.56 0.41
CA ARG A 143 17.82 -1.24 -0.44
C ARG A 143 18.84 -0.32 0.26
N LEU A 144 18.41 0.35 1.32
CA LEU A 144 19.30 1.17 2.16
C LEU A 144 19.99 0.38 3.28
N LEU A 145 19.59 -0.86 3.54
CA LEU A 145 20.00 -1.59 4.74
C LEU A 145 21.53 -1.72 4.88
N GLU A 146 22.24 -1.91 3.76
CA GLU A 146 23.70 -2.03 3.78
C GLU A 146 24.43 -0.69 3.87
N LYS A 147 23.86 0.36 3.28
CA LYS A 147 24.52 1.68 3.20
C LYS A 147 24.18 2.58 4.38
N THR A 148 22.93 2.56 4.81
CA THR A 148 22.38 3.44 5.86
C THR A 148 21.40 2.68 6.74
N PRO A 149 21.84 1.66 7.52
CA PRO A 149 20.97 0.86 8.37
C PRO A 149 20.20 1.70 9.40
N ASP A 150 20.78 2.80 9.85
CA ASP A 150 20.11 3.72 10.78
C ASP A 150 18.88 4.39 10.18
N ALA A 151 18.89 4.70 8.89
CA ALA A 151 17.71 5.24 8.20
C ALA A 151 16.57 4.21 8.14
N VAL A 152 16.90 2.93 7.91
CA VAL A 152 15.92 1.84 7.94
C VAL A 152 15.36 1.67 9.35
N ARG A 153 16.24 1.64 10.36
CA ARG A 153 15.84 1.54 11.77
C ARG A 153 14.93 2.69 12.18
N GLY A 154 15.31 3.92 11.89
CA GLY A 154 14.51 5.11 12.22
C GLY A 154 13.11 5.06 11.60
N GLU A 155 12.98 4.57 10.36
CA GLU A 155 11.68 4.40 9.71
C GLU A 155 10.83 3.32 10.43
N LEU A 156 11.44 2.22 10.86
CA LEU A 156 10.75 1.17 11.61
C LEU A 156 10.33 1.62 13.02
N GLU A 157 11.18 2.38 13.71
CA GLU A 157 10.86 2.97 15.01
C GLU A 157 9.70 3.96 14.89
N TRP A 158 9.70 4.79 13.84
CA TRP A 158 8.58 5.68 13.56
C TRP A 158 7.30 4.86 13.30
N ALA A 159 7.36 3.84 12.45
CA ALA A 159 6.21 2.99 12.14
C ALA A 159 5.64 2.31 13.39
N LYS A 160 6.51 1.75 14.25
CA LYS A 160 6.12 1.17 15.54
C LYS A 160 5.38 2.19 16.41
N SER A 161 5.92 3.41 16.52
CA SER A 161 5.31 4.49 17.32
C SER A 161 3.99 5.02 16.73
N ASN A 162 3.70 4.69 15.46
CA ASN A 162 2.48 5.06 14.75
C ASN A 162 1.57 3.85 14.45
N GLY A 163 1.64 2.79 15.26
CA GLY A 163 0.68 1.70 15.28
C GLY A 163 0.94 0.54 14.33
N ALA A 164 2.10 0.49 13.69
CA ALA A 164 2.50 -0.72 12.96
C ALA A 164 2.62 -1.90 13.92
N CYS A 165 2.02 -3.04 13.57
CA CYS A 165 2.05 -4.26 14.36
C CYS A 165 2.99 -5.34 13.78
N GLY A 166 3.59 -5.08 12.63
CA GLY A 166 4.50 -5.98 11.95
C GLY A 166 5.29 -5.28 10.85
N ILE A 167 6.13 -6.02 10.18
CA ILE A 167 6.95 -5.58 9.06
C ILE A 167 6.60 -6.45 7.86
N PHE A 168 6.34 -5.82 6.72
CA PHE A 168 6.11 -6.50 5.46
C PHE A 168 7.44 -6.68 4.71
N MET A 169 7.81 -7.93 4.49
CA MET A 169 8.93 -8.33 3.64
C MET A 169 8.53 -9.54 2.79
N ARG A 170 9.11 -9.66 1.63
CA ARG A 170 8.96 -10.84 0.77
C ARG A 170 10.07 -11.83 1.09
N GLY A 171 9.91 -13.09 0.74
CA GLY A 171 10.97 -14.11 0.88
C GLY A 171 12.23 -13.80 0.06
N LEU A 172 12.09 -12.98 -1.02
CA LEU A 172 13.18 -12.44 -1.81
C LEU A 172 13.09 -10.91 -1.80
N GLU A 173 14.06 -10.24 -1.20
CA GLU A 173 14.18 -8.77 -1.17
C GLU A 173 15.54 -8.34 -1.72
N CYS A 174 15.55 -7.30 -2.52
CA CYS A 174 16.77 -6.73 -3.09
C CYS A 174 17.66 -7.79 -3.77
N GLU A 175 17.03 -8.75 -4.46
CA GLU A 175 17.68 -9.88 -5.15
C GLU A 175 18.37 -10.88 -4.22
N ARG A 176 18.05 -10.87 -2.93
CA ARG A 176 18.58 -11.77 -1.92
C ARG A 176 17.46 -12.50 -1.19
N ALA A 177 17.67 -13.79 -0.94
CA ALA A 177 16.79 -14.55 -0.06
C ALA A 177 16.94 -14.05 1.38
N LEU A 178 15.81 -13.90 2.08
CA LEU A 178 15.73 -13.61 3.49
C LEU A 178 15.33 -14.91 4.22
N GLY A 179 16.28 -15.56 4.84
CA GLY A 179 16.06 -16.79 5.62
C GLY A 179 17.14 -17.80 5.46
#